data_11f90b6459cb4e6350e4c7393cbdd14b
#
_entry.id   11f90b6459cb4e6350e4c7393cbdd14b
#
_cell.length_a   1.000
_cell.length_b   1.000
_cell.length_c   1.000
_cell.angle_alpha   90.00
_cell.angle_beta   90.00
_cell.angle_gamma   90.00
#
_symmetry.space_group_name_H-M   'P 1'
#
loop_
_entity.id
_entity.type
_entity.pdbx_description
1 polymer ?
#
loop_
_entity_poly.entity_id
_entity_poly.type
_entity_poly.pdbx_seq_one_letter_code
_entity_poly.pdbx_strand_id
1 'polypeptide(L)'
;MLREIKLTTIDGTLRLTNNGSLEMFFLGTGSAFVKKNFQNNAIVIKGKDHLLIDCGSQCPGALTSYNLSVLNIQNVFATHSHSDHIGGMEELALMHRYVDKTRPRILITDEYKKLLWEESLKGGLSYGENRPTPYNAGSPGGFLTFDDYFEQIRPTLLEEEPRPLWEANVGSINIKFFRTMHMPDSVPSWRESAWSTGVLIDNRILFPGDTRFDRELLEYMQKKYNIEWIFHDVQGYTGGVHAGIEELKTLDAETKKKMILCHYADNFASYDAKADGFAALAKRGIYYDFGMSEDAAVGQTASETAVTVATESPAEKDTATSQAAATAPAIA
;
A
#
# COMPACT_ATOMS: atom_id res chain seq x y z
N MET A 1 -23.25 -11.33 4.30
CA MET A 1 -22.65 -12.43 3.51
C MET A 1 -21.25 -11.98 3.16
N LEU A 2 -20.21 -12.79 3.40
CA LEU A 2 -18.83 -12.43 3.06
C LEU A 2 -18.73 -12.29 1.54
N ARG A 3 -18.23 -11.14 1.03
CA ARG A 3 -17.98 -11.00 -0.41
C ARG A 3 -16.83 -11.92 -0.82
N GLU A 4 -16.99 -12.64 -1.90
CA GLU A 4 -15.96 -13.50 -2.46
C GLU A 4 -14.82 -12.65 -3.04
N ILE A 5 -13.56 -12.99 -2.73
CA ILE A 5 -12.40 -12.40 -3.37
C ILE A 5 -12.15 -13.13 -4.69
N LYS A 6 -12.12 -12.40 -5.78
CA LYS A 6 -11.65 -12.94 -7.05
C LYS A 6 -10.13 -12.88 -7.08
N LEU A 7 -9.49 -14.05 -7.20
CA LEU A 7 -8.04 -14.18 -7.28
C LEU A 7 -7.61 -14.28 -8.75
N THR A 8 -6.69 -13.43 -9.18
CA THR A 8 -6.12 -13.46 -10.52
C THR A 8 -4.60 -13.48 -10.43
N THR A 9 -3.97 -14.54 -10.94
CA THR A 9 -2.51 -14.61 -11.03
C THR A 9 -2.00 -13.66 -12.09
N ILE A 10 -0.87 -13.01 -11.80
CA ILE A 10 -0.21 -12.16 -12.77
C ILE A 10 0.28 -12.97 -13.98
N ASP A 11 0.08 -12.40 -15.16
CA ASP A 11 0.65 -12.88 -16.42
C ASP A 11 1.47 -11.72 -17.05
N GLY A 12 2.79 -11.83 -16.94
CA GLY A 12 3.71 -10.82 -17.44
C GLY A 12 3.90 -9.61 -16.52
N THR A 13 3.55 -8.41 -17.00
CA THR A 13 3.80 -7.15 -16.30
C THR A 13 2.68 -6.83 -15.29
N LEU A 14 3.07 -6.43 -14.09
CA LEU A 14 2.13 -5.94 -13.07
C LEU A 14 1.42 -4.67 -13.58
N ARG A 15 0.09 -4.69 -13.59
CA ARG A 15 -0.72 -3.50 -13.91
C ARG A 15 -0.99 -2.68 -12.65
N LEU A 16 -0.90 -1.36 -12.79
CA LEU A 16 -1.18 -0.39 -11.72
C LEU A 16 -2.50 0.35 -11.90
N THR A 17 -3.32 -0.10 -12.85
CA THR A 17 -4.64 0.47 -13.14
C THR A 17 -5.65 -0.65 -13.42
N ASN A 18 -6.93 -0.37 -13.20
CA ASN A 18 -8.01 -1.29 -13.49
C ASN A 18 -9.32 -0.55 -13.84
N ASN A 19 -10.44 -1.25 -13.87
CA ASN A 19 -11.76 -0.73 -14.20
C ASN A 19 -12.47 0.00 -13.03
N GLY A 20 -11.81 0.23 -11.89
CA GLY A 20 -12.40 0.86 -10.71
C GLY A 20 -12.68 -0.11 -9.55
N SER A 21 -12.47 -1.41 -9.73
CA SER A 21 -12.47 -2.37 -8.62
C SER A 21 -11.36 -2.04 -7.61
N LEU A 22 -11.63 -2.26 -6.33
CA LEU A 22 -10.59 -2.26 -5.32
C LEU A 22 -9.79 -3.56 -5.41
N GLU A 23 -8.50 -3.46 -5.67
CA GLU A 23 -7.59 -4.60 -5.70
C GLU A 23 -6.40 -4.39 -4.79
N MET A 24 -5.84 -5.47 -4.27
CA MET A 24 -4.58 -5.50 -3.56
C MET A 24 -3.66 -6.55 -4.20
N PHE A 25 -2.41 -6.17 -4.44
CA PHE A 25 -1.39 -7.05 -5.02
C PHE A 25 -0.18 -7.11 -4.09
N PHE A 26 0.18 -8.31 -3.63
CA PHE A 26 1.37 -8.49 -2.82
C PHE A 26 2.61 -8.68 -3.69
N LEU A 27 3.57 -7.77 -3.58
CA LEU A 27 4.91 -7.90 -4.15
C LEU A 27 5.68 -9.01 -3.42
N GLY A 28 5.48 -9.11 -2.13
CA GLY A 28 5.96 -10.14 -1.26
C GLY A 28 5.01 -10.32 -0.07
N THR A 29 5.12 -11.43 0.63
CA THR A 29 4.26 -11.78 1.79
C THR A 29 5.06 -12.24 3.00
N GLY A 30 6.37 -12.12 2.93
CA GLY A 30 7.27 -12.65 3.93
C GLY A 30 7.68 -11.62 4.98
N SER A 31 8.16 -12.09 6.12
CA SER A 31 8.71 -11.27 7.20
C SER A 31 10.09 -10.70 6.85
N ALA A 32 10.69 -9.93 7.76
CA ALA A 32 11.94 -9.19 7.55
C ALA A 32 13.10 -10.00 6.92
N PHE A 33 13.26 -11.26 7.32
CA PHE A 33 14.44 -12.07 7.00
C PHE A 33 14.19 -13.16 5.95
N VAL A 34 13.04 -13.16 5.29
CA VAL A 34 12.71 -14.17 4.26
C VAL A 34 13.66 -14.14 3.08
N LYS A 35 13.82 -15.30 2.45
CA LYS A 35 14.66 -15.48 1.26
C LYS A 35 13.90 -16.01 0.04
N LYS A 36 12.78 -16.71 0.26
CA LYS A 36 11.98 -17.34 -0.81
C LYS A 36 10.85 -16.45 -1.30
N ASN A 37 10.16 -15.80 -0.38
CA ASN A 37 9.18 -14.76 -0.66
C ASN A 37 9.84 -13.40 -0.45
N PHE A 38 9.49 -12.39 -1.21
CA PHE A 38 9.89 -11.04 -0.88
C PHE A 38 9.21 -10.57 0.41
N GLN A 39 9.76 -9.53 1.04
CA GLN A 39 9.19 -8.87 2.21
C GLN A 39 7.77 -8.39 1.93
N ASN A 40 6.96 -8.28 2.98
CA ASN A 40 5.54 -7.98 2.92
C ASN A 40 5.28 -6.53 2.49
N ASN A 41 5.34 -6.30 1.19
CA ASN A 41 5.01 -5.04 0.56
C ASN A 41 3.84 -5.25 -0.41
N ALA A 42 2.87 -4.35 -0.41
CA ALA A 42 1.64 -4.51 -1.19
C ALA A 42 1.27 -3.25 -1.97
N ILE A 43 0.62 -3.43 -3.11
CA ILE A 43 0.09 -2.33 -3.91
C ILE A 43 -1.44 -2.39 -3.90
N VAL A 44 -2.07 -1.31 -3.47
CA VAL A 44 -3.50 -1.09 -3.61
C VAL A 44 -3.75 -0.43 -4.95
N ILE A 45 -4.73 -0.92 -5.71
CA ILE A 45 -5.04 -0.44 -7.06
C ILE A 45 -6.55 -0.19 -7.16
N LYS A 46 -6.94 0.99 -7.68
CA LYS A 46 -8.34 1.32 -7.93
C LYS A 46 -8.46 2.34 -9.06
N GLY A 47 -9.06 1.92 -10.18
CA GLY A 47 -9.16 2.77 -11.36
C GLY A 47 -7.79 3.16 -11.91
N LYS A 48 -7.49 4.46 -11.88
CA LYS A 48 -6.21 5.02 -12.34
C LYS A 48 -5.19 5.19 -11.20
N ASP A 49 -5.61 4.95 -9.97
CA ASP A 49 -4.84 5.24 -8.78
C ASP A 49 -4.20 3.98 -8.20
N HIS A 50 -3.03 4.14 -7.65
CA HIS A 50 -2.35 3.10 -6.88
C HIS A 50 -1.63 3.69 -5.68
N LEU A 51 -1.43 2.86 -4.66
CA LEU A 51 -0.69 3.17 -3.46
C LEU A 51 0.19 1.97 -3.09
N LEU A 52 1.50 2.16 -3.02
CA LEU A 52 2.42 1.19 -2.45
C LEU A 52 2.37 1.30 -0.92
N ILE A 53 2.00 0.23 -0.23
CA ILE A 53 2.12 0.09 1.21
C ILE A 53 3.44 -0.60 1.49
N ASP A 54 4.35 0.14 2.09
CA ASP A 54 5.74 -0.18 2.38
C ASP A 54 6.64 -0.39 1.15
N CYS A 55 7.84 0.14 1.26
CA CYS A 55 8.91 -0.02 0.29
C CYS A 55 10.15 -0.57 1.00
N GLY A 56 10.10 -1.85 1.35
CA GLY A 56 11.18 -2.55 2.03
C GLY A 56 12.42 -2.74 1.16
N SER A 57 13.50 -3.20 1.78
CA SER A 57 14.80 -3.38 1.10
C SER A 57 14.75 -4.36 -0.09
N GLN A 58 13.78 -5.27 -0.15
CA GLN A 58 13.58 -6.17 -1.29
C GLN A 58 12.51 -5.67 -2.28
N CYS A 59 11.81 -4.57 -1.98
CA CYS A 59 10.72 -4.05 -2.81
C CYS A 59 11.17 -3.67 -4.24
N PRO A 60 12.31 -2.97 -4.46
CA PRO A 60 12.78 -2.67 -5.82
C PRO A 60 13.02 -3.93 -6.66
N GLY A 61 13.65 -4.95 -6.06
CA GLY A 61 13.84 -6.24 -6.72
C GLY A 61 12.54 -6.99 -6.99
N ALA A 62 11.57 -6.90 -6.07
CA ALA A 62 10.26 -7.48 -6.24
C ALA A 62 9.50 -6.82 -7.40
N LEU A 63 9.50 -5.48 -7.50
CA LEU A 63 8.94 -4.74 -8.64
C LEU A 63 9.56 -5.19 -9.96
N THR A 64 10.89 -5.30 -10.00
CA THR A 64 11.63 -5.76 -11.19
C THR A 64 11.20 -7.17 -11.61
N SER A 65 10.92 -8.07 -10.68
CA SER A 65 10.42 -9.42 -10.97
C SER A 65 9.04 -9.43 -11.64
N TYR A 66 8.32 -8.32 -11.57
CA TYR A 66 7.02 -8.09 -12.22
C TYR A 66 7.11 -7.06 -13.37
N ASN A 67 8.30 -6.85 -13.94
CA ASN A 67 8.57 -5.93 -15.05
C ASN A 67 8.21 -4.45 -14.74
N LEU A 68 8.32 -4.03 -13.49
CA LEU A 68 8.23 -2.64 -13.07
C LEU A 68 9.53 -2.18 -12.40
N SER A 69 9.67 -0.88 -12.25
CA SER A 69 10.70 -0.26 -11.42
C SER A 69 10.05 0.64 -10.37
N VAL A 70 10.83 1.14 -9.43
CA VAL A 70 10.37 2.13 -8.45
C VAL A 70 9.84 3.40 -9.11
N LEU A 71 10.26 3.75 -10.33
CA LEU A 71 9.76 4.89 -11.11
C LEU A 71 8.27 4.76 -11.50
N ASN A 72 7.73 3.56 -11.51
CA ASN A 72 6.31 3.35 -11.76
C ASN A 72 5.42 3.65 -10.53
N ILE A 73 6.04 3.81 -9.36
CA ILE A 73 5.32 4.05 -8.09
C ILE A 73 5.20 5.55 -7.83
N GLN A 74 3.99 6.08 -7.93
CA GLN A 74 3.71 7.50 -7.74
C GLN A 74 3.26 7.85 -6.32
N ASN A 75 2.74 6.88 -5.57
CA ASN A 75 2.24 7.08 -4.22
C ASN A 75 2.74 5.97 -3.29
N VAL A 76 3.19 6.36 -2.10
CA VAL A 76 3.68 5.42 -1.09
C VAL A 76 3.11 5.76 0.29
N PHE A 77 2.92 4.74 1.10
CA PHE A 77 2.62 4.82 2.53
C PHE A 77 3.59 3.90 3.26
N ALA A 78 4.29 4.42 4.27
CA ALA A 78 5.18 3.62 5.11
C ALA A 78 4.53 3.41 6.48
N THR A 79 4.38 2.16 6.87
CA THR A 79 3.76 1.79 8.15
C THR A 79 4.64 2.12 9.34
N HIS A 80 5.94 1.82 9.24
CA HIS A 80 6.96 2.09 10.26
C HIS A 80 8.38 1.98 9.68
N SER A 81 9.41 2.22 10.51
CA SER A 81 10.80 2.42 10.04
C SER A 81 11.70 1.18 10.07
N HIS A 82 11.16 -0.04 10.07
CA HIS A 82 12.00 -1.22 9.86
C HIS A 82 12.46 -1.34 8.40
N SER A 83 13.61 -1.96 8.17
CA SER A 83 14.23 -2.06 6.85
C SER A 83 13.39 -2.83 5.83
N ASP A 84 12.60 -3.79 6.26
CA ASP A 84 11.68 -4.54 5.40
C ASP A 84 10.42 -3.74 5.00
N HIS A 85 10.24 -2.53 5.57
CA HIS A 85 9.17 -1.59 5.26
C HIS A 85 9.66 -0.30 4.59
N ILE A 86 10.88 0.16 4.87
CA ILE A 86 11.40 1.42 4.31
C ILE A 86 12.77 1.29 3.61
N GLY A 87 13.42 0.13 3.66
CA GLY A 87 14.80 -0.01 3.16
C GLY A 87 14.97 0.21 1.64
N GLY A 88 13.90 0.19 0.85
CA GLY A 88 13.89 0.54 -0.58
C GLY A 88 13.54 2.01 -0.86
N MET A 89 13.18 2.79 0.16
CA MET A 89 12.77 4.18 0.00
C MET A 89 13.89 5.10 -0.49
N GLU A 90 15.15 4.77 -0.15
CA GLU A 90 16.30 5.52 -0.65
C GLU A 90 16.42 5.37 -2.16
N GLU A 91 16.33 4.14 -2.69
CA GLU A 91 16.34 3.91 -4.15
C GLU A 91 15.16 4.59 -4.83
N LEU A 92 13.95 4.47 -4.28
CA LEU A 92 12.76 5.14 -4.79
C LEU A 92 12.97 6.66 -4.88
N ALA A 93 13.48 7.29 -3.83
CA ALA A 93 13.74 8.72 -3.77
C ALA A 93 14.79 9.16 -4.79
N LEU A 94 15.92 8.47 -4.85
CA LEU A 94 17.04 8.79 -5.74
C LEU A 94 16.67 8.60 -7.22
N MET A 95 15.98 7.51 -7.55
CA MET A 95 15.55 7.24 -8.93
C MET A 95 14.56 8.30 -9.41
N HIS A 96 13.54 8.64 -8.62
CA HIS A 96 12.62 9.72 -8.99
C HIS A 96 13.33 11.06 -9.16
N ARG A 97 14.20 11.43 -8.22
CA ARG A 97 14.91 12.70 -8.29
C ARG A 97 15.89 12.81 -9.45
N TYR A 98 16.73 11.79 -9.62
CA TYR A 98 17.89 11.88 -10.53
C TYR A 98 17.63 11.32 -11.92
N VAL A 99 16.73 10.36 -12.08
CA VAL A 99 16.40 9.76 -13.37
C VAL A 99 15.16 10.42 -13.97
N ASP A 100 14.04 10.39 -13.27
CA ASP A 100 12.74 10.85 -13.78
C ASP A 100 12.47 12.34 -13.55
N LYS A 101 13.26 13.00 -12.67
CA LYS A 101 13.08 14.41 -12.27
C LYS A 101 11.71 14.70 -11.66
N THR A 102 11.13 13.72 -10.98
CA THR A 102 9.85 13.79 -10.29
C THR A 102 10.02 13.62 -8.78
N ARG A 103 8.94 13.73 -8.04
CA ARG A 103 8.86 13.41 -6.62
C ARG A 103 7.64 12.53 -6.38
N PRO A 104 7.79 11.30 -5.87
CA PRO A 104 6.66 10.50 -5.48
C PRO A 104 5.93 11.13 -4.29
N ARG A 105 4.63 10.93 -4.23
CA ARG A 105 3.81 11.41 -3.10
C ARG A 105 3.84 10.39 -1.98
N ILE A 106 3.99 10.86 -0.75
CA ILE A 106 3.96 10.02 0.45
C ILE A 106 2.83 10.47 1.38
N LEU A 107 1.94 9.54 1.71
CA LEU A 107 0.92 9.74 2.74
C LEU A 107 1.58 9.56 4.10
N ILE A 108 1.69 10.66 4.86
CA ILE A 108 2.45 10.68 6.12
C ILE A 108 2.01 11.84 7.02
N THR A 109 1.97 11.60 8.34
CA THR A 109 1.79 12.66 9.35
C THR A 109 3.06 13.49 9.50
N ASP A 110 2.95 14.71 10.02
CA ASP A 110 4.12 15.55 10.30
C ASP A 110 5.03 14.94 11.38
N GLU A 111 4.44 14.19 12.33
CA GLU A 111 5.18 13.47 13.37
C GLU A 111 6.05 12.36 12.75
N TYR A 112 5.46 11.47 11.97
CA TYR A 112 6.21 10.37 11.37
C TYR A 112 7.16 10.85 10.27
N LYS A 113 6.81 11.90 9.52
CA LYS A 113 7.72 12.55 8.56
C LYS A 113 9.04 12.94 9.21
N LYS A 114 8.97 13.57 10.39
CA LYS A 114 10.15 13.95 11.14
C LYS A 114 10.98 12.75 11.56
N LEU A 115 10.35 11.73 12.12
CA LEU A 115 11.01 10.50 12.56
C LEU A 115 11.65 9.78 11.37
N LEU A 116 10.89 9.53 10.29
CA LEU A 116 11.37 8.85 9.09
C LEU A 116 12.57 9.57 8.46
N TRP A 117 12.52 10.91 8.41
CA TRP A 117 13.62 11.69 7.87
C TRP A 117 14.85 11.68 8.78
N GLU A 118 14.69 12.13 10.03
CA GLU A 118 15.82 12.37 10.93
C GLU A 118 16.49 11.06 11.40
N GLU A 119 15.72 9.98 11.59
CA GLU A 119 16.21 8.74 12.18
C GLU A 119 16.52 7.65 11.14
N SER A 120 16.10 7.83 9.86
CA SER A 120 16.26 6.79 8.85
C SER A 120 16.84 7.30 7.54
N LEU A 121 16.17 8.18 6.80
CA LEU A 121 16.50 8.50 5.42
C LEU A 121 17.57 9.58 5.26
N LYS A 122 17.72 10.48 6.20
CA LYS A 122 18.59 11.65 6.13
C LYS A 122 20.07 11.28 5.86
N GLY A 123 20.54 10.19 6.44
CA GLY A 123 21.93 9.74 6.27
C GLY A 123 22.31 9.49 4.82
N GLY A 124 21.44 8.82 4.05
CA GLY A 124 21.66 8.52 2.64
C GLY A 124 21.25 9.64 1.68
N LEU A 125 20.24 10.44 2.05
CA LEU A 125 19.60 11.37 1.12
C LEU A 125 20.01 12.83 1.25
N SER A 126 20.53 13.30 2.41
CA SER A 126 20.79 14.73 2.60
C SER A 126 22.03 15.27 1.87
N TYR A 127 22.95 14.42 1.43
CA TYR A 127 24.24 14.78 0.85
C TYR A 127 24.24 14.68 -0.68
N GLY A 128 23.22 15.18 -1.34
CA GLY A 128 23.14 15.15 -2.79
C GLY A 128 23.74 16.41 -3.46
N GLU A 129 24.20 16.26 -4.72
CA GLU A 129 24.63 17.36 -5.60
C GLU A 129 25.76 18.22 -5.02
N ASN A 130 25.69 19.53 -5.23
CA ASN A 130 26.66 20.52 -4.72
C ASN A 130 26.28 21.03 -3.31
N ARG A 131 25.64 20.22 -2.50
CA ARG A 131 25.25 20.57 -1.15
C ARG A 131 26.44 20.47 -0.18
N PRO A 132 26.52 21.32 0.84
CA PRO A 132 27.59 21.24 1.81
C PRO A 132 27.56 19.92 2.57
N THR A 133 28.74 19.38 2.81
CA THR A 133 28.94 18.22 3.68
C THR A 133 29.71 18.65 4.91
N PRO A 134 29.82 17.83 5.96
CA PRO A 134 30.69 18.10 7.11
C PRO A 134 32.15 18.32 6.73
N TYR A 135 32.58 17.82 5.55
CA TYR A 135 33.96 17.90 5.05
C TYR A 135 34.21 19.10 4.13
N ASN A 136 33.15 19.72 3.59
CA ASN A 136 33.21 20.90 2.72
C ASN A 136 32.33 22.06 3.25
N ALA A 137 32.31 22.24 4.55
CA ALA A 137 31.59 23.35 5.19
C ALA A 137 32.01 24.67 4.56
N GLY A 138 31.06 25.44 4.04
CA GLY A 138 31.30 26.67 3.30
C GLY A 138 31.02 26.59 1.81
N SER A 139 30.70 25.42 1.25
CA SER A 139 30.17 25.32 -0.12
C SER A 139 28.80 25.99 -0.25
N PRO A 140 28.48 26.62 -1.38
CA PRO A 140 27.15 27.18 -1.62
C PRO A 140 26.05 26.09 -1.56
N GLY A 141 24.95 26.36 -0.91
CA GLY A 141 23.80 25.48 -0.81
C GLY A 141 23.66 24.77 0.57
N GLY A 142 22.49 24.32 0.91
CA GLY A 142 22.18 23.58 2.12
C GLY A 142 22.07 22.06 1.85
N PHE A 143 21.89 21.29 2.88
CA PHE A 143 21.53 19.87 2.72
C PHE A 143 20.18 19.73 2.02
N LEU A 144 20.00 18.63 1.28
CA LEU A 144 18.70 18.24 0.80
C LEU A 144 17.80 17.82 1.97
N THR A 145 16.52 18.04 1.81
CA THR A 145 15.50 17.78 2.82
C THR A 145 14.52 16.73 2.33
N PHE A 146 13.63 16.28 3.18
CA PHE A 146 12.54 15.39 2.81
C PHE A 146 11.75 15.93 1.60
N ASP A 147 11.42 17.22 1.59
CA ASP A 147 10.60 17.86 0.55
C ASP A 147 11.34 18.03 -0.79
N ASP A 148 12.65 17.81 -0.82
CA ASP A 148 13.42 17.72 -2.08
C ASP A 148 13.19 16.40 -2.80
N TYR A 149 12.74 15.34 -2.09
CA TYR A 149 12.55 13.99 -2.60
C TYR A 149 11.09 13.57 -2.69
N PHE A 150 10.25 14.02 -1.77
CA PHE A 150 8.86 13.57 -1.64
C PHE A 150 7.90 14.75 -1.62
N GLU A 151 6.70 14.51 -2.13
CA GLU A 151 5.55 15.39 -1.94
C GLU A 151 4.62 14.79 -0.87
N GLN A 152 4.38 15.53 0.21
CA GLN A 152 3.59 15.05 1.33
C GLN A 152 2.09 15.11 1.03
N ILE A 153 1.39 13.98 1.14
CA ILE A 153 -0.07 13.94 1.31
C ILE A 153 -0.34 14.01 2.82
N ARG A 154 -0.89 15.15 3.27
CA ARG A 154 -1.24 15.34 4.68
C ARG A 154 -2.56 14.68 5.00
N PRO A 155 -2.61 13.77 5.99
CA PRO A 155 -3.86 13.22 6.46
C PRO A 155 -4.58 14.19 7.41
N THR A 156 -5.88 14.02 7.55
CA THR A 156 -6.70 14.66 8.57
C THR A 156 -6.85 13.71 9.76
N LEU A 157 -6.62 14.21 10.96
CA LEU A 157 -6.94 13.46 12.20
C LEU A 157 -8.46 13.43 12.37
N LEU A 158 -9.04 12.24 12.38
CA LEU A 158 -10.48 12.04 12.61
C LEU A 158 -10.80 11.87 14.08
N GLU A 159 -9.97 11.14 14.81
CA GLU A 159 -10.16 10.76 16.20
C GLU A 159 -8.82 10.65 16.90
N GLU A 160 -8.79 11.00 18.18
CA GLU A 160 -7.64 10.80 19.06
C GLU A 160 -7.82 9.55 19.94
N GLU A 161 -9.06 9.28 20.37
CA GLU A 161 -9.39 8.18 21.28
C GLU A 161 -10.41 7.22 20.66
N PRO A 162 -10.35 5.92 20.96
CA PRO A 162 -9.39 5.25 21.88
C PRO A 162 -7.98 5.12 21.27
N ARG A 163 -7.81 5.45 20.00
CA ARG A 163 -6.56 5.34 19.23
C ARG A 163 -6.57 6.39 18.13
N PRO A 164 -5.46 7.11 17.89
CA PRO A 164 -5.40 8.07 16.80
C PRO A 164 -5.78 7.41 15.48
N LEU A 165 -6.72 8.01 14.77
CA LEU A 165 -7.20 7.59 13.47
C LEU A 165 -7.11 8.77 12.50
N TRP A 166 -6.34 8.61 11.46
CA TRP A 166 -6.20 9.61 10.40
C TRP A 166 -6.85 9.13 9.12
N GLU A 167 -7.19 10.07 8.24
CA GLU A 167 -7.75 9.80 6.93
C GLU A 167 -7.11 10.67 5.85
N ALA A 168 -6.92 10.09 4.67
CA ALA A 168 -6.62 10.80 3.43
C ALA A 168 -7.13 10.01 2.22
N ASN A 169 -7.24 10.72 1.08
CA ASN A 169 -7.49 10.08 -0.20
C ASN A 169 -6.22 10.12 -1.06
N VAL A 170 -5.90 9.00 -1.67
CA VAL A 170 -4.89 8.87 -2.72
C VAL A 170 -5.63 8.62 -4.03
N GLY A 171 -5.98 9.72 -4.73
CA GLY A 171 -6.92 9.65 -5.83
C GLY A 171 -8.28 9.11 -5.38
N SER A 172 -8.71 8.01 -5.99
CA SER A 172 -9.97 7.32 -5.67
C SER A 172 -9.89 6.35 -4.48
N ILE A 173 -8.70 6.13 -3.93
CA ILE A 173 -8.46 5.21 -2.81
C ILE A 173 -8.61 5.99 -1.51
N ASN A 174 -9.58 5.62 -0.67
CA ASN A 174 -9.69 6.16 0.70
C ASN A 174 -8.83 5.33 1.64
N ILE A 175 -7.94 5.99 2.36
CA ILE A 175 -7.06 5.38 3.36
C ILE A 175 -7.33 6.00 4.72
N LYS A 176 -7.73 5.16 5.66
CA LYS A 176 -7.61 5.46 7.09
C LYS A 176 -6.43 4.69 7.65
N PHE A 177 -5.70 5.29 8.57
CA PHE A 177 -4.62 4.59 9.27
C PHE A 177 -4.60 4.96 10.74
N PHE A 178 -4.04 4.06 11.53
CA PHE A 178 -4.13 4.10 12.99
C PHE A 178 -2.87 3.52 13.61
N ARG A 179 -2.55 3.93 14.85
CA ARG A 179 -1.41 3.38 15.59
C ARG A 179 -1.61 1.91 15.91
N THR A 180 -0.52 1.14 15.82
CA THR A 180 -0.46 -0.29 16.21
C THR A 180 0.58 -0.52 17.30
N MET A 181 0.56 -1.70 17.90
CA MET A 181 1.45 -2.09 18.98
C MET A 181 2.49 -3.07 18.44
N HIS A 182 3.70 -2.57 18.14
CA HIS A 182 4.74 -3.40 17.52
C HIS A 182 6.00 -3.52 18.40
N MET A 183 6.76 -2.47 18.56
CA MET A 183 8.06 -2.46 19.24
C MET A 183 8.07 -1.54 20.47
N PRO A 184 8.79 -1.88 21.53
CA PRO A 184 9.33 -3.19 21.86
C PRO A 184 8.25 -4.21 22.29
N ASP A 185 8.63 -5.49 22.40
CA ASP A 185 7.72 -6.58 22.77
C ASP A 185 7.18 -6.51 24.20
N SER A 186 7.82 -5.72 25.06
CA SER A 186 7.49 -5.56 26.49
C SER A 186 6.44 -4.49 26.79
N VAL A 187 6.06 -3.65 25.79
CA VAL A 187 5.11 -2.56 26.05
C VAL A 187 3.67 -3.10 26.20
N PRO A 188 2.87 -2.54 27.14
CA PRO A 188 1.51 -2.99 27.38
C PRO A 188 0.49 -2.44 26.41
N SER A 189 0.82 -1.37 25.67
CA SER A 189 -0.11 -0.71 24.77
C SER A 189 0.56 -0.04 23.58
N TRP A 190 -0.23 0.31 22.56
CA TRP A 190 0.22 1.08 21.41
C TRP A 190 0.78 2.46 21.79
N ARG A 191 0.38 3.04 22.95
CA ARG A 191 0.83 4.36 23.40
C ARG A 191 2.32 4.39 23.74
N GLU A 192 2.83 3.28 24.26
CA GLU A 192 4.24 3.13 24.62
C GLU A 192 5.06 2.44 23.53
N SER A 193 4.38 2.00 22.47
CA SER A 193 5.05 1.41 21.29
C SER A 193 5.74 2.49 20.46
N ALA A 194 6.87 2.15 19.86
CA ALA A 194 7.48 2.93 18.79
C ALA A 194 6.44 3.19 17.67
N TRP A 195 6.72 4.14 16.80
CA TRP A 195 5.80 4.43 15.70
C TRP A 195 5.58 3.19 14.83
N SER A 196 4.34 2.75 14.78
CA SER A 196 3.84 1.75 13.84
C SER A 196 2.37 2.03 13.56
N THR A 197 1.94 1.78 12.33
CA THR A 197 0.57 2.02 11.88
C THR A 197 0.05 0.88 11.02
N GLY A 198 -1.25 0.62 11.13
CA GLY A 198 -2.01 -0.19 10.19
C GLY A 198 -2.92 0.69 9.34
N VAL A 199 -3.49 0.13 8.27
CA VAL A 199 -4.38 0.82 7.35
C VAL A 199 -5.74 0.14 7.24
N LEU A 200 -6.77 0.95 7.00
CA LEU A 200 -8.09 0.53 6.56
C LEU A 200 -8.35 1.16 5.18
N ILE A 201 -8.52 0.31 4.18
CA ILE A 201 -8.64 0.70 2.78
C ILE A 201 -10.11 0.69 2.39
N ASP A 202 -10.63 1.81 1.86
CA ASP A 202 -12.03 2.00 1.43
C ASP A 202 -13.07 1.59 2.48
N ASN A 203 -12.76 1.66 3.78
CA ASN A 203 -13.56 1.17 4.91
C ASN A 203 -13.91 -0.33 4.85
N ARG A 204 -13.21 -1.12 4.06
CA ARG A 204 -13.53 -2.52 3.72
C ARG A 204 -12.41 -3.49 4.09
N ILE A 205 -11.17 -3.13 3.79
CA ILE A 205 -10.02 -4.02 3.93
C ILE A 205 -9.12 -3.53 5.06
N LEU A 206 -9.01 -4.31 6.10
CA LEU A 206 -8.17 -4.01 7.26
C LEU A 206 -6.80 -4.68 7.07
N PHE A 207 -5.73 -3.90 7.12
CA PHE A 207 -4.35 -4.34 7.10
C PHE A 207 -3.61 -3.70 8.29
N PRO A 208 -3.54 -4.37 9.45
CA PRO A 208 -2.92 -3.81 10.65
C PRO A 208 -1.41 -3.52 10.51
N GLY A 209 -0.76 -3.99 9.43
CA GLY A 209 0.69 -3.93 9.32
C GLY A 209 1.35 -4.86 10.33
N ASP A 210 2.57 -4.55 10.73
CA ASP A 210 3.26 -5.29 11.78
C ASP A 210 2.72 -4.88 13.14
N THR A 211 2.18 -5.85 13.86
CA THR A 211 1.60 -5.62 15.19
C THR A 211 1.63 -6.88 16.04
N ARG A 212 1.80 -6.71 17.33
CA ARG A 212 1.48 -7.76 18.28
C ARG A 212 -0.02 -8.04 18.24
N PHE A 213 -0.43 -9.18 18.78
CA PHE A 213 -1.84 -9.51 18.89
C PHE A 213 -2.60 -8.45 19.70
N ASP A 214 -3.49 -7.73 19.03
CA ASP A 214 -4.30 -6.65 19.60
C ASP A 214 -5.78 -6.91 19.32
N ARG A 215 -6.40 -7.69 20.21
CA ARG A 215 -7.83 -8.04 20.13
C ARG A 215 -8.71 -6.81 20.15
N GLU A 216 -8.38 -5.83 21.01
CA GLU A 216 -9.18 -4.60 21.16
C GLU A 216 -9.21 -3.78 19.88
N LEU A 217 -8.08 -3.72 19.16
CA LEU A 217 -8.00 -3.09 17.84
C LEU A 217 -8.95 -3.78 16.84
N LEU A 218 -8.87 -5.11 16.75
CA LEU A 218 -9.69 -5.87 15.80
C LEU A 218 -11.19 -5.71 16.09
N GLU A 219 -11.59 -5.81 17.35
CA GLU A 219 -12.98 -5.63 17.78
C GLU A 219 -13.47 -4.19 17.54
N TYR A 220 -12.66 -3.18 17.89
CA TYR A 220 -12.97 -1.78 17.64
C TYR A 220 -13.20 -1.50 16.16
N MET A 221 -12.28 -1.93 15.29
CA MET A 221 -12.38 -1.70 13.86
C MET A 221 -13.58 -2.42 13.24
N GLN A 222 -13.85 -3.67 13.63
CA GLN A 222 -15.00 -4.43 13.14
C GLN A 222 -16.34 -3.91 13.64
N LYS A 223 -16.38 -3.33 14.83
CA LYS A 223 -17.59 -2.68 15.36
C LYS A 223 -17.92 -1.37 14.63
N LYS A 224 -16.89 -0.65 14.23
CA LYS A 224 -17.00 0.68 13.64
C LYS A 224 -17.20 0.66 12.13
N TYR A 225 -16.56 -0.29 11.44
CA TYR A 225 -16.54 -0.40 9.99
C TYR A 225 -17.02 -1.76 9.51
N ASN A 226 -17.60 -1.80 8.31
CA ASN A 226 -17.99 -3.06 7.68
C ASN A 226 -16.75 -3.75 7.06
N ILE A 227 -15.89 -4.32 7.92
CA ILE A 227 -14.68 -5.01 7.47
C ILE A 227 -15.04 -6.29 6.72
N GLU A 228 -14.73 -6.31 5.44
CA GLU A 228 -14.93 -7.47 4.57
C GLU A 228 -13.77 -8.47 4.70
N TRP A 229 -12.52 -7.98 4.70
CA TRP A 229 -11.32 -8.80 4.78
C TRP A 229 -10.26 -8.20 5.69
N ILE A 230 -9.46 -9.06 6.30
CA ILE A 230 -8.34 -8.70 7.18
C ILE A 230 -7.09 -9.38 6.66
N PHE A 231 -6.02 -8.63 6.39
CA PHE A 231 -4.69 -9.17 6.14
C PHE A 231 -3.84 -8.94 7.39
N HIS A 232 -3.58 -9.98 8.15
CA HIS A 232 -2.90 -9.86 9.45
C HIS A 232 -1.52 -10.50 9.41
N ASP A 233 -0.53 -9.84 10.01
CA ASP A 233 0.80 -10.42 10.21
C ASP A 233 0.73 -11.65 11.14
N VAL A 234 1.68 -12.56 11.01
CA VAL A 234 1.72 -13.77 11.83
C VAL A 234 3.13 -14.27 12.05
N GLN A 235 3.40 -14.70 13.28
CA GLN A 235 4.57 -15.49 13.63
C GLN A 235 4.17 -16.86 14.22
N GLY A 236 5.08 -17.85 14.11
CA GLY A 236 4.82 -19.24 14.50
C GLY A 236 4.89 -19.52 16.01
N TYR A 237 5.11 -18.50 16.86
CA TYR A 237 5.23 -18.64 18.32
C TYR A 237 4.55 -17.45 19.01
N THR A 238 4.22 -17.61 20.29
CA THR A 238 3.61 -16.57 21.13
C THR A 238 4.69 -15.70 21.79
N GLY A 239 4.41 -14.41 21.91
CA GLY A 239 5.36 -13.41 22.40
C GLY A 239 6.24 -12.87 21.26
N GLY A 240 6.94 -11.75 21.52
CA GLY A 240 7.69 -11.02 20.52
C GLY A 240 6.86 -9.89 19.91
N VAL A 241 7.24 -9.43 18.71
CA VAL A 241 6.76 -8.17 18.13
C VAL A 241 5.65 -8.33 17.10
N HIS A 242 5.28 -9.58 16.79
CA HIS A 242 4.20 -9.94 15.85
C HIS A 242 3.14 -10.79 16.54
N ALA A 243 1.96 -10.89 15.93
CA ALA A 243 0.90 -11.74 16.44
C ALA A 243 1.25 -13.22 16.32
N GLY A 244 1.23 -13.93 17.45
CA GLY A 244 1.45 -15.37 17.49
C GLY A 244 0.25 -16.12 16.91
N ILE A 245 0.51 -17.21 16.17
CA ILE A 245 -0.57 -18.01 15.58
C ILE A 245 -1.54 -18.55 16.64
N GLU A 246 -1.03 -18.97 17.81
CA GLU A 246 -1.88 -19.45 18.89
C GLU A 246 -2.75 -18.36 19.50
N GLU A 247 -2.30 -17.10 19.48
CA GLU A 247 -3.09 -15.95 19.89
C GLU A 247 -4.20 -15.66 18.87
N LEU A 248 -3.89 -15.67 17.57
CA LEU A 248 -4.85 -15.47 16.49
C LEU A 248 -5.93 -16.56 16.47
N LYS A 249 -5.60 -17.83 16.81
CA LYS A 249 -6.57 -18.93 16.92
C LYS A 249 -7.66 -18.67 17.95
N THR A 250 -7.41 -17.82 18.95
CA THR A 250 -8.41 -17.46 19.99
C THR A 250 -9.52 -16.52 19.51
N LEU A 251 -9.39 -15.97 18.29
CA LEU A 251 -10.43 -15.16 17.68
C LEU A 251 -11.66 -16.00 17.33
N ASP A 252 -12.81 -15.36 17.28
CA ASP A 252 -14.05 -16.01 16.86
C ASP A 252 -14.01 -16.50 15.40
N ALA A 253 -14.87 -17.46 15.07
CA ALA A 253 -14.88 -18.08 13.76
C ALA A 253 -15.19 -17.13 12.61
N GLU A 254 -16.05 -16.10 12.83
CA GLU A 254 -16.43 -15.16 11.80
C GLU A 254 -15.27 -14.20 11.47
N THR A 255 -14.50 -13.80 12.47
CA THR A 255 -13.27 -13.01 12.28
C THR A 255 -12.21 -13.83 11.54
N LYS A 256 -11.97 -15.08 11.94
CA LYS A 256 -10.97 -15.95 11.27
C LYS A 256 -11.31 -16.24 9.80
N LYS A 257 -12.57 -16.48 9.47
CA LYS A 257 -13.02 -16.75 8.09
C LYS A 257 -12.72 -15.64 7.09
N LYS A 258 -12.57 -14.40 7.54
CA LYS A 258 -12.21 -13.26 6.71
C LYS A 258 -10.76 -12.80 6.90
N MET A 259 -9.95 -13.56 7.63
CA MET A 259 -8.56 -13.24 7.90
C MET A 259 -7.62 -14.04 7.00
N ILE A 260 -6.79 -13.34 6.25
CA ILE A 260 -5.69 -13.86 5.42
C ILE A 260 -4.39 -13.50 6.13
N LEU A 261 -3.57 -14.51 6.42
CA LEU A 261 -2.33 -14.33 7.17
C LEU A 261 -1.19 -13.93 6.23
N CYS A 262 -0.41 -12.91 6.58
CA CYS A 262 0.73 -12.40 5.81
C CYS A 262 1.95 -12.15 6.73
N HIS A 263 3.03 -11.58 6.21
CA HIS A 263 4.26 -11.29 6.96
C HIS A 263 4.85 -12.52 7.69
N TYR A 264 4.80 -13.67 7.06
CA TYR A 264 5.23 -14.95 7.66
C TYR A 264 6.65 -15.35 7.22
N ALA A 265 7.34 -16.11 8.08
CA ALA A 265 8.67 -16.65 7.77
C ALA A 265 8.60 -17.76 6.69
N ASP A 266 9.73 -18.01 5.99
CA ASP A 266 9.81 -19.00 4.91
C ASP A 266 9.38 -20.41 5.33
N ASN A 267 9.63 -20.82 6.58
CA ASN A 267 9.21 -22.11 7.12
C ASN A 267 7.72 -22.18 7.45
N PHE A 268 7.04 -21.06 7.54
CA PHE A 268 5.59 -20.99 7.79
C PHE A 268 4.76 -21.07 6.51
N ALA A 269 5.38 -21.02 5.32
CA ALA A 269 4.68 -21.05 4.03
C ALA A 269 3.89 -22.33 3.78
N SER A 270 4.18 -23.42 4.51
CA SER A 270 3.45 -24.71 4.44
C SER A 270 2.32 -24.84 5.47
N TYR A 271 2.08 -23.81 6.30
CA TYR A 271 1.03 -23.83 7.31
C TYR A 271 -0.36 -23.90 6.67
N ASP A 272 -1.20 -24.82 7.16
CA ASP A 272 -2.58 -24.95 6.71
C ASP A 272 -3.50 -23.99 7.49
N ALA A 273 -3.57 -22.76 7.01
CA ALA A 273 -4.40 -21.73 7.62
C ALA A 273 -5.89 -22.13 7.69
N LYS A 274 -6.38 -22.91 6.71
CA LYS A 274 -7.78 -23.32 6.65
C LYS A 274 -8.13 -24.35 7.72
N ALA A 275 -7.18 -25.23 8.09
CA ALA A 275 -7.38 -26.19 9.17
C ALA A 275 -7.70 -25.51 10.51
N ASP A 276 -7.18 -24.31 10.75
CA ASP A 276 -7.44 -23.51 11.96
C ASP A 276 -8.55 -22.46 11.78
N GLY A 277 -9.25 -22.50 10.65
CA GLY A 277 -10.43 -21.68 10.37
C GLY A 277 -10.13 -20.30 9.76
N PHE A 278 -8.85 -20.00 9.40
CA PHE A 278 -8.50 -18.80 8.66
C PHE A 278 -8.81 -18.94 7.17
N ALA A 279 -8.98 -17.83 6.48
CA ALA A 279 -9.30 -17.85 5.04
C ALA A 279 -8.16 -18.43 4.20
N ALA A 280 -6.93 -17.97 4.40
CA ALA A 280 -5.75 -18.40 3.64
C ALA A 280 -4.44 -17.86 4.25
N LEU A 281 -3.30 -18.30 3.69
CA LEU A 281 -2.06 -17.51 3.66
C LEU A 281 -2.08 -16.58 2.44
N ALA A 282 -1.62 -15.35 2.60
CA ALA A 282 -1.41 -14.42 1.50
C ALA A 282 -0.35 -14.98 0.53
N LYS A 283 -0.54 -14.74 -0.75
CA LYS A 283 0.39 -15.17 -1.80
C LYS A 283 0.83 -13.97 -2.63
N ARG A 284 2.11 -13.88 -2.93
CA ARG A 284 2.64 -12.89 -3.86
C ARG A 284 2.26 -13.19 -5.30
N GLY A 285 2.26 -12.17 -6.15
CA GLY A 285 1.97 -12.33 -7.57
C GLY A 285 0.50 -12.62 -7.90
N ILE A 286 -0.40 -12.28 -6.98
CA ILE A 286 -1.84 -12.47 -7.14
C ILE A 286 -2.55 -11.15 -6.87
N TYR A 287 -3.49 -10.77 -7.74
CA TYR A 287 -4.44 -9.71 -7.48
C TYR A 287 -5.59 -10.26 -6.62
N TYR A 288 -5.81 -9.64 -5.48
CA TYR A 288 -6.97 -9.84 -4.63
C TYR A 288 -8.01 -8.79 -5.01
N ASP A 289 -8.99 -9.15 -5.84
CA ASP A 289 -10.03 -8.25 -6.32
C ASP A 289 -11.27 -8.32 -5.41
N PHE A 290 -11.56 -7.23 -4.74
CA PHE A 290 -12.69 -7.07 -3.81
C PHE A 290 -13.94 -6.47 -4.47
N GLY A 291 -13.89 -6.23 -5.79
CA GLY A 291 -14.97 -5.61 -6.54
C GLY A 291 -15.17 -4.13 -6.24
N MET A 292 -16.12 -3.53 -6.91
CA MET A 292 -16.49 -2.14 -6.70
C MET A 292 -17.20 -1.94 -5.36
N SER A 293 -17.11 -0.74 -4.77
CA SER A 293 -17.95 -0.36 -3.63
C SER A 293 -19.42 -0.29 -4.07
N GLU A 294 -20.35 -0.54 -3.13
CA GLU A 294 -21.80 -0.50 -3.43
C GLU A 294 -22.23 0.86 -4.01
N ASP A 295 -21.66 1.96 -3.49
CA ASP A 295 -21.96 3.31 -3.96
C ASP A 295 -21.48 3.56 -5.40
N ALA A 296 -20.37 2.95 -5.83
CA ALA A 296 -19.85 3.07 -7.18
C ALA A 296 -20.64 2.19 -8.20
N ALA A 297 -21.18 1.05 -7.75
CA ALA A 297 -21.99 0.17 -8.59
C ALA A 297 -23.34 0.82 -8.97
N VAL A 298 -23.95 1.59 -8.08
CA VAL A 298 -25.20 2.33 -8.35
C VAL A 298 -24.98 3.45 -9.36
N GLY A 299 -23.82 4.11 -9.37
CA GLY A 299 -23.46 5.17 -10.32
C GLY A 299 -23.25 4.67 -11.75
N GLN A 300 -22.73 3.46 -11.95
CA GLN A 300 -22.53 2.87 -13.29
C GLN A 300 -23.82 2.37 -13.91
N THR A 301 -24.71 1.75 -13.15
CA THR A 301 -26.02 1.35 -13.65
C THR A 301 -26.88 2.54 -14.06
N ALA A 302 -26.76 3.68 -13.38
CA ALA A 302 -27.44 4.93 -13.76
C ALA A 302 -26.83 5.55 -15.04
N SER A 303 -25.53 5.43 -15.28
CA SER A 303 -24.85 5.92 -16.48
C SER A 303 -25.14 5.05 -17.72
N GLU A 304 -25.20 3.73 -17.57
CA GLU A 304 -25.56 2.81 -18.65
C GLU A 304 -27.03 2.96 -19.05
N THR A 305 -27.93 3.25 -18.14
CA THR A 305 -29.36 3.51 -18.42
C THR A 305 -29.55 4.86 -19.11
N ALA A 306 -28.70 5.86 -18.83
CA ALA A 306 -28.77 7.17 -19.47
C ALA A 306 -28.24 7.17 -20.93
N VAL A 307 -27.28 6.29 -21.25
CA VAL A 307 -26.73 6.14 -22.62
C VAL A 307 -27.69 5.40 -23.56
N THR A 308 -28.56 4.54 -23.06
CA THR A 308 -29.53 3.78 -23.88
C THR A 308 -30.74 4.58 -24.29
N VAL A 309 -30.98 5.77 -23.74
CA VAL A 309 -32.14 6.63 -24.10
C VAL A 309 -31.80 7.71 -25.15
N ALA A 310 -30.53 7.88 -25.54
CA ALA A 310 -30.05 8.97 -26.40
C ALA A 310 -29.77 8.59 -27.86
N THR A 311 -30.15 7.39 -28.33
CA THR A 311 -29.93 6.98 -29.75
C THR A 311 -31.23 6.59 -30.46
N GLU A 312 -32.11 7.57 -30.71
CA GLU A 312 -33.04 7.52 -31.83
C GLU A 312 -33.34 8.94 -32.30
N SER A 313 -32.71 9.38 -33.39
CA SER A 313 -33.30 10.22 -34.44
C SER A 313 -32.39 10.34 -35.69
N PRO A 314 -32.92 10.56 -36.87
CA PRO A 314 -32.42 9.88 -38.07
C PRO A 314 -31.53 10.76 -38.98
N ALA A 315 -30.95 10.06 -39.93
CA ALA A 315 -30.08 10.48 -41.01
C ALA A 315 -30.45 11.74 -41.77
N GLU A 316 -29.43 12.55 -42.12
CA GLU A 316 -29.36 13.25 -43.38
C GLU A 316 -27.96 13.16 -44.01
N LYS A 317 -27.97 12.83 -45.31
CA LYS A 317 -26.81 12.72 -46.18
C LYS A 317 -26.30 14.12 -46.53
N ASP A 318 -25.00 14.34 -46.61
CA ASP A 318 -24.47 14.82 -47.89
C ASP A 318 -22.94 14.72 -48.01
N THR A 319 -22.55 14.53 -49.20
CA THR A 319 -21.28 14.29 -49.87
C THR A 319 -20.26 15.43 -49.78
N ALA A 320 -18.98 15.16 -49.75
CA ALA A 320 -17.98 15.42 -50.79
C ALA A 320 -16.53 15.63 -50.27
N THR A 321 -15.66 14.76 -50.72
CA THR A 321 -14.28 14.96 -51.27
C THR A 321 -13.34 16.04 -50.69
N SER A 322 -12.13 15.68 -50.22
CA SER A 322 -10.90 15.73 -51.04
C SER A 322 -9.62 15.49 -50.19
N GLN A 323 -8.69 14.89 -50.88
CA GLN A 323 -7.31 14.53 -50.54
C GLN A 323 -6.46 15.67 -50.00
N ALA A 324 -5.49 15.34 -49.14
CA ALA A 324 -4.09 15.62 -49.41
C ALA A 324 -3.17 14.93 -48.38
N ALA A 325 -2.20 14.25 -48.90
CA ALA A 325 -1.06 13.64 -48.20
C ALA A 325 0.01 14.70 -47.89
N ALA A 326 0.81 14.48 -46.83
CA ALA A 326 2.23 14.78 -46.83
C ALA A 326 2.83 14.36 -45.46
N THR A 327 3.63 13.30 -45.45
CA THR A 327 5.07 13.20 -45.23
C THR A 327 5.59 13.60 -43.82
N ALA A 328 6.13 12.57 -43.17
CA ALA A 328 7.06 12.67 -42.04
C ALA A 328 8.44 13.25 -42.50
N PRO A 329 9.27 13.69 -41.62
CA PRO A 329 10.63 13.23 -41.62
C PRO A 329 11.13 12.63 -40.30
N ALA A 330 11.97 11.59 -40.48
CA ALA A 330 12.86 11.00 -39.52
C ALA A 330 14.09 11.89 -39.31
N ILE A 331 14.95 11.44 -38.34
CA ILE A 331 16.36 11.83 -38.09
C ILE A 331 16.49 12.71 -36.81
N ALA A 332 17.36 12.46 -35.89
CA ALA A 332 18.53 11.58 -35.66
C ALA A 332 18.66 11.36 -34.16
#